data_ace08baecb7cf4c98a6729d7bf8d9cec
#
_entry.id   ace08baecb7cf4c98a6729d7bf8d9cec
#
_cell.length_a   1.000
_cell.length_b   1.000
_cell.length_c   1.000
_cell.angle_alpha   90.00
_cell.angle_beta   90.00
_cell.angle_gamma   90.00
#
_symmetry.space_group_name_H-M   'P 1'
#
loop_
_entity.id
_entity.type
_entity.pdbx_description
1 polymer ?
#
loop_
_entity_poly.entity_id
_entity_poly.type
_entity_poly.pdbx_seq_one_letter_code
_entity_poly.pdbx_strand_id
1 'polypeptide(L)'
;MAVTRFGKSGAPKMKDKSGTLLIAERGGALSQNLDFWITEQGHRLKTVDNLKGLLMTLQSEKINVLVMDVRLPEDMGYEAISIIKGLDRKLPIIITADENNPEQESRIRQQGIFYYHVNSFGMDDLILAISNAMVRSSQ
;
A
#
# COMPACT_ATOMS: atom_id res chain seq x y z
N MET A 1 30.35 -1.67 19.00
CA MET A 1 29.57 -1.92 18.42
C MET A 1 29.02 -2.27 18.06
N ALA A 2 29.49 -1.97 18.21
CA ALA A 2 28.65 -2.24 17.60
C ALA A 2 28.34 -2.62 17.25
N VAL A 3 28.68 -2.32 17.46
CA VAL A 3 27.97 -2.67 16.87
C VAL A 3 27.62 -3.02 16.47
N THR A 4 28.04 -2.78 16.62
CA THR A 4 27.33 -3.11 16.03
C THR A 4 27.05 -3.54 15.62
N ARG A 5 27.46 -3.28 15.71
CA ARG A 5 26.86 -3.59 15.14
C ARG A 5 26.53 -3.84 14.66
N PHE A 6 26.93 -3.67 15.00
CA PHE A 6 26.16 -3.90 14.32
C PHE A 6 25.81 -3.84 13.94
N GLY A 7 26.49 -3.37 14.25
CA GLY A 7 25.83 -3.23 13.73
C GLY A 7 25.70 -3.16 13.47
N LYS A 8 26.01 -2.70 13.35
CA LYS A 8 25.62 -2.59 12.77
C LYS A 8 25.38 -2.76 12.11
N SER A 9 25.91 -2.49 12.30
CA SER A 9 25.40 -2.57 11.47
C SER A 9 24.86 -2.73 10.93
N GLY A 10 25.69 -2.47 10.57
CA GLY A 10 25.03 -2.54 9.31
C GLY A 10 23.61 -2.10 9.32
N ALA A 11 23.15 -1.96 10.32
CA ALA A 11 21.77 -1.62 10.48
C ALA A 11 21.34 -0.28 9.86
N PRO A 12 22.20 0.73 9.72
CA PRO A 12 21.73 2.03 9.22
C PRO A 12 21.10 1.99 7.84
N LYS A 13 21.41 0.98 7.08
CA LYS A 13 20.84 0.88 5.74
C LYS A 13 19.32 0.75 5.72
N MET A 14 18.76 0.31 6.82
CA MET A 14 17.33 0.17 6.92
C MET A 14 16.63 1.52 6.79
N LYS A 15 17.27 2.59 7.27
CA LYS A 15 16.70 3.92 7.16
C LYS A 15 16.49 4.34 5.73
N ASP A 16 17.44 4.01 4.88
CA ASP A 16 17.39 4.43 3.48
C ASP A 16 16.26 3.77 2.74
N LYS A 17 15.73 2.70 3.27
CA LYS A 17 14.66 1.95 2.65
C LYS A 17 13.33 2.14 3.31
N SER A 18 13.28 2.99 4.33
CA SER A 18 12.01 3.26 4.97
C SER A 18 11.12 4.07 4.02
N GLY A 19 9.83 3.88 4.16
CA GLY A 19 8.89 4.57 3.31
C GLY A 19 7.57 4.74 4.01
N THR A 20 6.58 5.24 3.27
CA THR A 20 5.26 5.46 3.78
C THR A 20 4.26 4.60 3.03
N LEU A 21 3.50 3.82 3.78
CA LEU A 21 2.37 3.06 3.26
C LEU A 21 1.11 3.87 3.50
N LEU A 22 0.36 4.11 2.45
CA LEU A 22 -0.94 4.78 2.57
C LEU A 22 -2.03 3.71 2.41
N ILE A 23 -2.90 3.61 3.42
CA ILE A 23 -4.05 2.70 3.35
C ILE A 23 -5.31 3.53 3.19
N ALA A 24 -6.04 3.28 2.12
CA ALA A 24 -7.29 3.96 1.81
C ALA A 24 -8.43 2.98 1.98
N GLU A 25 -9.16 3.09 3.07
CA GLU A 25 -10.26 2.19 3.39
C GLU A 25 -11.21 2.87 4.35
N ARG A 26 -12.44 2.37 4.41
CA ARG A 26 -13.40 2.80 5.41
C ARG A 26 -13.31 1.87 6.60
N GLY A 27 -13.48 2.41 7.81
CA GLY A 27 -13.54 1.60 9.01
C GLY A 27 -12.21 1.28 9.68
N GLY A 28 -11.11 1.31 8.95
CA GLY A 28 -9.79 1.18 9.55
C GLY A 28 -9.37 -0.21 10.02
N ALA A 29 -10.10 -1.26 9.64
CA ALA A 29 -9.77 -2.61 10.10
C ALA A 29 -8.41 -3.07 9.60
N LEU A 30 -8.11 -2.83 8.33
CA LEU A 30 -6.85 -3.25 7.77
C LEU A 30 -5.69 -2.47 8.38
N SER A 31 -5.87 -1.17 8.57
CA SER A 31 -4.84 -0.33 9.17
C SER A 31 -4.49 -0.82 10.57
N GLN A 32 -5.50 -1.17 11.37
CA GLN A 32 -5.26 -1.67 12.72
C GLN A 32 -4.47 -2.97 12.68
N ASN A 33 -4.76 -3.85 11.73
CA ASN A 33 -4.08 -5.12 11.64
C ASN A 33 -2.63 -4.99 11.16
N LEU A 34 -2.32 -3.96 10.39
CA LEU A 34 -0.99 -3.79 9.82
C LEU A 34 -0.10 -2.82 10.58
N ASP A 35 -0.67 -2.02 11.48
CA ASP A 35 0.07 -0.93 12.12
C ASP A 35 1.33 -1.41 12.81
N PHE A 36 1.21 -2.43 13.65
CA PHE A 36 2.36 -2.93 14.39
C PHE A 36 3.45 -3.45 13.43
N TRP A 37 3.03 -4.26 12.46
CA TRP A 37 3.98 -4.85 11.52
C TRP A 37 4.71 -3.79 10.72
N ILE A 38 3.98 -2.82 10.16
CA ILE A 38 4.60 -1.82 9.29
C ILE A 38 5.57 -0.95 10.07
N THR A 39 5.23 -0.64 11.33
CA THR A 39 6.08 0.15 12.20
C THR A 39 7.34 -0.62 12.55
N GLU A 40 7.22 -1.92 12.83
CA GLU A 40 8.37 -2.77 13.12
C GLU A 40 9.35 -2.82 11.96
N GLN A 41 8.84 -2.68 10.74
CA GLN A 41 9.68 -2.67 9.54
C GLN A 41 10.35 -1.33 9.31
N GLY A 42 10.08 -0.34 10.16
CA GLY A 42 10.69 0.97 10.02
C GLY A 42 9.97 1.89 9.05
N HIS A 43 8.77 1.54 8.66
CA HIS A 43 7.97 2.36 7.74
C HIS A 43 6.93 3.17 8.48
N ARG A 44 6.38 4.17 7.80
CA ARG A 44 5.29 4.96 8.33
C ARG A 44 3.98 4.53 7.71
N LEU A 45 2.91 4.64 8.50
CA LEU A 45 1.57 4.30 8.05
C LEU A 45 0.70 5.53 8.07
N LYS A 46 0.04 5.80 6.95
CA LYS A 46 -0.98 6.85 6.86
C LYS A 46 -2.28 6.23 6.41
N THR A 47 -3.39 6.82 6.83
CA THR A 47 -4.72 6.30 6.47
C THR A 47 -5.61 7.41 5.98
N VAL A 48 -6.45 7.08 5.03
CA VAL A 48 -7.54 7.95 4.55
C VAL A 48 -8.76 7.09 4.36
N ASP A 49 -9.95 7.71 4.44
CA ASP A 49 -11.19 6.95 4.35
C ASP A 49 -12.09 7.39 3.20
N ASN A 50 -11.59 8.23 2.32
CA ASN A 50 -12.36 8.66 1.15
C ASN A 50 -11.42 9.03 0.01
N LEU A 51 -11.99 9.12 -1.20
CA LEU A 51 -11.21 9.37 -2.39
C LEU A 51 -10.56 10.75 -2.38
N LYS A 52 -11.29 11.76 -1.90
CA LYS A 52 -10.74 13.12 -1.85
C LYS A 52 -9.48 13.17 -0.98
N GLY A 53 -9.55 12.58 0.21
CA GLY A 53 -8.39 12.52 1.11
C GLY A 53 -7.23 11.78 0.49
N LEU A 54 -7.53 10.69 -0.21
CA LEU A 54 -6.52 9.91 -0.91
C LEU A 54 -5.79 10.78 -1.94
N LEU A 55 -6.53 11.45 -2.81
CA LEU A 55 -5.93 12.24 -3.88
C LEU A 55 -5.14 13.41 -3.31
N MET A 56 -5.65 14.06 -2.27
CA MET A 56 -4.95 15.16 -1.64
C MET A 56 -3.64 14.70 -0.99
N THR A 57 -3.66 13.55 -0.35
CA THR A 57 -2.45 13.01 0.27
C THR A 57 -1.40 12.69 -0.78
N LEU A 58 -1.81 12.09 -1.89
CA LEU A 58 -0.87 11.74 -2.95
C LEU A 58 -0.23 12.98 -3.58
N GLN A 59 -0.93 14.12 -3.58
CA GLN A 59 -0.41 15.35 -4.12
C GLN A 59 0.54 16.08 -3.17
N SER A 60 0.39 15.87 -1.87
CA SER A 60 1.10 16.66 -0.88
C SER A 60 2.22 15.91 -0.16
N GLU A 61 2.24 14.58 -0.24
CA GLU A 61 3.20 13.78 0.49
C GLU A 61 3.81 12.70 -0.39
N LYS A 62 5.01 12.29 -0.04
CA LYS A 62 5.65 11.17 -0.71
C LYS A 62 5.07 9.87 -0.16
N ILE A 63 4.38 9.14 -1.02
CA ILE A 63 3.81 7.84 -0.68
C ILE A 63 4.55 6.77 -1.49
N ASN A 64 4.98 5.72 -0.84
CA ASN A 64 5.77 4.67 -1.47
C ASN A 64 4.91 3.51 -1.96
N VAL A 65 3.84 3.19 -1.24
CA VAL A 65 2.93 2.12 -1.61
C VAL A 65 1.51 2.53 -1.20
N LEU A 66 0.56 2.26 -2.07
CA LEU A 66 -0.86 2.49 -1.78
C LEU A 66 -1.58 1.16 -1.69
N VAL A 67 -2.32 0.96 -0.60
CA VAL A 67 -3.27 -0.15 -0.46
C VAL A 67 -4.66 0.49 -0.41
N MET A 68 -5.53 0.12 -1.35
CA MET A 68 -6.85 0.73 -1.45
C MET A 68 -7.93 -0.35 -1.51
N ASP A 69 -8.96 -0.17 -0.69
CA ASP A 69 -10.15 -1.04 -0.74
C ASP A 69 -10.92 -0.73 -2.02
N VAL A 70 -11.35 -1.78 -2.71
CA VAL A 70 -12.03 -1.65 -3.99
C VAL A 70 -13.34 -0.84 -3.88
N ARG A 71 -13.90 -0.75 -2.69
CA ARG A 71 -15.17 -0.02 -2.46
C ARG A 71 -14.98 1.45 -2.18
N LEU A 72 -13.73 1.89 -1.94
CA LEU A 72 -13.50 3.28 -1.56
C LEU A 72 -13.98 4.29 -2.60
N PRO A 73 -13.62 4.12 -3.89
CA PRO A 73 -14.04 5.07 -4.93
C PRO A 73 -15.40 4.69 -5.51
N GLU A 74 -16.43 4.71 -4.68
CA GLU A 74 -17.75 4.17 -4.99
C GLU A 74 -18.31 4.54 -6.35
N ASP A 75 -18.23 5.81 -6.69
CA ASP A 75 -18.89 6.30 -7.91
C ASP A 75 -17.96 6.33 -9.11
N MET A 76 -16.68 6.15 -8.90
CA MET A 76 -15.71 6.25 -9.98
C MET A 76 -15.21 4.89 -10.46
N GLY A 77 -15.39 3.86 -9.64
CA GLY A 77 -14.97 2.52 -10.04
C GLY A 77 -13.52 2.46 -10.47
N TYR A 78 -13.30 1.95 -11.68
CA TYR A 78 -11.94 1.75 -12.17
C TYR A 78 -11.25 3.05 -12.58
N GLU A 79 -12.01 4.11 -12.76
CA GLU A 79 -11.44 5.39 -13.17
C GLU A 79 -10.54 5.98 -12.11
N ALA A 80 -10.82 5.68 -10.83
CA ALA A 80 -9.98 6.18 -9.74
C ALA A 80 -8.54 5.70 -9.89
N ILE A 81 -8.35 4.46 -10.30
CA ILE A 81 -7.00 3.90 -10.48
C ILE A 81 -6.27 4.68 -11.56
N SER A 82 -6.96 4.99 -12.66
CA SER A 82 -6.38 5.76 -13.75
C SER A 82 -5.94 7.15 -13.28
N ILE A 83 -6.77 7.80 -12.47
CA ILE A 83 -6.45 9.11 -11.93
C ILE A 83 -5.21 9.03 -11.02
N ILE A 84 -5.18 8.03 -10.15
CA ILE A 84 -4.05 7.84 -9.24
C ILE A 84 -2.76 7.64 -10.04
N LYS A 85 -2.81 6.81 -11.08
CA LYS A 85 -1.64 6.56 -11.90
C LYS A 85 -1.21 7.82 -12.68
N GLY A 86 -2.15 8.69 -12.97
CA GLY A 86 -1.83 9.97 -13.57
C GLY A 86 -1.07 10.88 -12.64
N LEU A 87 -1.27 10.75 -11.33
CA LEU A 87 -0.54 11.54 -10.34
C LEU A 87 0.85 10.97 -10.07
N ASP A 88 0.98 9.64 -10.09
CA ASP A 88 2.27 8.99 -9.86
C ASP A 88 2.26 7.62 -10.57
N ARG A 89 2.87 7.60 -11.74
CA ARG A 89 2.88 6.41 -12.58
C ARG A 89 3.65 5.25 -11.97
N LYS A 90 4.58 5.53 -11.08
CA LYS A 90 5.45 4.50 -10.50
C LYS A 90 4.93 3.98 -9.17
N LEU A 91 3.88 4.57 -8.65
CA LEU A 91 3.34 4.16 -7.35
C LEU A 91 2.77 2.73 -7.44
N PRO A 92 3.31 1.78 -6.67
CA PRO A 92 2.69 0.46 -6.59
C PRO A 92 1.33 0.57 -5.92
N ILE A 93 0.30 0.05 -6.58
CA ILE A 93 -1.06 0.07 -6.07
C ILE A 93 -1.49 -1.36 -5.77
N ILE A 94 -1.89 -1.60 -4.53
CA ILE A 94 -2.45 -2.88 -4.11
C ILE A 94 -3.92 -2.65 -3.83
N ILE A 95 -4.78 -3.46 -4.45
CA ILE A 95 -6.22 -3.36 -4.26
C ILE A 95 -6.67 -4.49 -3.36
N THR A 96 -7.53 -4.20 -2.38
CA THR A 96 -8.11 -5.22 -1.52
C THR A 96 -9.61 -5.31 -1.76
N ALA A 97 -10.14 -6.51 -1.61
CA ALA A 97 -11.57 -6.78 -1.74
C ALA A 97 -12.00 -7.81 -0.72
N ASP A 98 -13.22 -7.67 -0.21
CA ASP A 98 -13.74 -8.64 0.76
C ASP A 98 -14.17 -9.93 0.10
N GLU A 99 -14.65 -9.84 -1.13
CA GLU A 99 -15.19 -11.01 -1.84
C GLU A 99 -14.36 -11.36 -3.05
N ASN A 100 -14.29 -12.66 -3.33
CA ASN A 100 -13.62 -13.14 -4.52
C ASN A 100 -14.56 -12.94 -5.72
N ASN A 101 -14.23 -11.98 -6.55
CA ASN A 101 -14.99 -11.66 -7.76
C ASN A 101 -14.01 -11.64 -8.94
N PRO A 102 -13.89 -12.79 -9.65
CA PRO A 102 -12.89 -12.90 -10.72
C PRO A 102 -13.06 -11.89 -11.84
N GLU A 103 -14.30 -11.54 -12.18
CA GLU A 103 -14.52 -10.56 -13.23
C GLU A 103 -14.03 -9.17 -12.82
N GLN A 104 -14.36 -8.76 -11.61
CA GLN A 104 -13.88 -7.49 -11.08
C GLN A 104 -12.36 -7.47 -10.99
N GLU A 105 -11.78 -8.56 -10.47
CA GLU A 105 -10.34 -8.67 -10.36
C GLU A 105 -9.67 -8.53 -11.72
N SER A 106 -10.21 -9.20 -12.74
CA SER A 106 -9.65 -9.15 -14.08
C SER A 106 -9.63 -7.72 -14.63
N ARG A 107 -10.73 -7.00 -14.45
CA ARG A 107 -10.82 -5.62 -14.91
C ARG A 107 -9.83 -4.71 -14.20
N ILE A 108 -9.70 -4.90 -12.89
CA ILE A 108 -8.78 -4.07 -12.10
C ILE A 108 -7.34 -4.36 -12.45
N ARG A 109 -6.99 -5.63 -12.65
CA ARG A 109 -5.62 -5.99 -13.03
C ARG A 109 -5.23 -5.38 -14.37
N GLN A 110 -6.18 -5.18 -15.27
CA GLN A 110 -5.90 -4.55 -16.56
C GLN A 110 -5.46 -3.09 -16.42
N GLN A 111 -5.74 -2.48 -15.28
CA GLN A 111 -5.30 -1.11 -15.02
C GLN A 111 -3.83 -1.00 -14.66
N GLY A 112 -3.15 -2.13 -14.48
CA GLY A 112 -1.71 -2.11 -14.18
C GLY A 112 -1.39 -1.93 -12.71
N ILE A 113 -2.14 -2.60 -11.83
CA ILE A 113 -1.87 -2.56 -10.40
C ILE A 113 -0.75 -3.55 -10.04
N PHE A 114 -0.20 -3.38 -8.84
CA PHE A 114 0.87 -4.23 -8.36
C PHE A 114 0.36 -5.59 -7.85
N TYR A 115 -0.76 -5.60 -7.13
CA TYR A 115 -1.32 -6.81 -6.56
C TYR A 115 -2.79 -6.63 -6.22
N TYR A 116 -3.56 -7.71 -6.36
CA TYR A 116 -4.98 -7.73 -5.98
C TYR A 116 -5.15 -8.76 -4.88
N HIS A 117 -5.69 -8.34 -3.74
CA HIS A 117 -5.81 -9.18 -2.56
C HIS A 117 -7.27 -9.39 -2.17
N VAL A 118 -7.66 -10.64 -1.94
CA VAL A 118 -8.98 -10.97 -1.38
C VAL A 118 -8.80 -11.19 0.12
N ASN A 119 -9.45 -10.37 0.92
CA ASN A 119 -9.21 -10.36 2.38
C ASN A 119 -9.45 -11.70 3.07
N SER A 120 -10.41 -12.49 2.57
CA SER A 120 -10.70 -13.79 3.17
C SER A 120 -9.57 -14.80 3.03
N PHE A 121 -8.56 -14.51 2.20
CA PHE A 121 -7.43 -15.41 2.04
C PHE A 121 -6.36 -15.23 3.12
N GLY A 122 -6.57 -14.30 4.06
CA GLY A 122 -5.64 -14.07 5.15
C GLY A 122 -4.68 -12.94 4.88
N MET A 123 -3.75 -12.73 5.81
CA MET A 123 -2.85 -11.56 5.74
C MET A 123 -1.48 -11.86 5.13
N ASP A 124 -1.08 -13.13 5.09
CA ASP A 124 0.29 -13.45 4.72
C ASP A 124 0.68 -12.98 3.32
N ASP A 125 -0.20 -13.21 2.35
CA ASP A 125 0.08 -12.80 0.98
C ASP A 125 0.05 -11.28 0.83
N LEU A 126 -0.80 -10.62 1.58
CA LEU A 126 -0.86 -9.16 1.55
C LEU A 126 0.42 -8.55 2.12
N ILE A 127 0.90 -9.08 3.25
CA ILE A 127 2.13 -8.62 3.86
C ILE A 127 3.29 -8.82 2.91
N LEU A 128 3.35 -9.96 2.25
CA LEU A 128 4.41 -10.22 1.27
C LEU A 128 4.34 -9.24 0.12
N ALA A 129 3.14 -8.97 -0.38
CA ALA A 129 2.97 -8.02 -1.49
C ALA A 129 3.40 -6.61 -1.08
N ILE A 130 3.03 -6.18 0.12
CA ILE A 130 3.44 -4.86 0.62
C ILE A 130 4.96 -4.80 0.73
N SER A 131 5.59 -5.84 1.28
CA SER A 131 7.04 -5.88 1.41
C SER A 131 7.73 -5.75 0.06
N ASN A 132 7.25 -6.51 -0.93
CA ASN A 132 7.82 -6.45 -2.27
C ASN A 132 7.61 -5.09 -2.92
N ALA A 133 6.45 -4.48 -2.68
CA ALA A 133 6.15 -3.16 -3.24
C ALA A 133 7.05 -2.09 -2.62
N MET A 134 7.33 -2.20 -1.33
CA MET A 134 8.23 -1.26 -0.66
C MET A 134 9.65 -1.35 -1.22
N VAL A 135 10.13 -2.58 -1.45
CA VAL A 135 11.45 -2.78 -2.04
C VAL A 135 11.48 -2.15 -3.42
N ARG A 136 10.47 -2.41 -4.24
CA ARG A 136 10.43 -1.88 -5.58
C ARG A 136 10.41 -0.35 -5.59
N SER A 137 9.66 0.24 -4.67
CA SER A 137 9.53 1.69 -4.57
C SER A 137 10.85 2.36 -4.20
N SER A 138 11.74 1.65 -3.52
CA SER A 138 13.00 2.21 -3.07
C SER A 138 14.11 2.13 -4.12
N GLN A 139 13.84 1.51 -5.25
CA GLN A 139 14.83 1.34 -6.33
C GLN A 139 14.94 2.56 -7.25
#